data_a5878253b7eaefe56937434f95667cf2
#
_entry.id   a5878253b7eaefe56937434f95667cf2
#
_cell.length_a   1.000
_cell.length_b   1.000
_cell.length_c   1.000
_cell.angle_alpha   90.00
_cell.angle_beta   90.00
_cell.angle_gamma   90.00
#
_symmetry.space_group_name_H-M   'P 1'
#
loop_
_entity.id
_entity.type
_entity.pdbx_description
1 polymer ?
#
loop_
_entity_poly.entity_id
_entity_poly.type
_entity_poly.pdbx_seq_one_letter_code
_entity_poly.pdbx_strand_id
1 'polypeptide(L)'
;MPPPNVGMLFTPPLRGGKGVKVGAKEAARTLAGFYRRHVRLMAADLVCRVARSGLQLVIPMVALKVFQEYLPSGDLTATGWAALVFAALAVASAAFEWCGTLCGQWLGFRIEAEMRERLFDHIERLPFAYFDRTKTGEVLSRITGDLRQVGSTAHLMPEALVEIVLMLVGSFAVMFAINVRLALWTLLPVPFMLLFAAAFQKRIHSAWRGNRREAAAFAAHVENAVQGIREVKGFTCEDRARAAFRKVNDRFRLSFERMSRLYAPLNSGTQLMVEGYSLMYIALGAWMAAQGSATFGQVFAFYMYARYVTTPMMRVVSLLDMFQQGIVGCRRFLEVLKEEPEGDAEDSFSTKSTKGVEPRDLCDLCGEKGGEIVFSGVRFRYPGTGRDVLDIPSLVIPAGSVCAFVGPSGGGKSTIAALMPRFYDPTDGCIMLDGRDTASVPKRALRSAIGMVAQRPFLFDGTIRENLLLGDASADDARLLDALAGANLADFVSSLPDGLETQVGERGVRLSGGQCQRIAIARVFLKNPAVLILDEATSALDTFAEAAVQDALGRLARGRTTVIIAHRLTSIRHATMIYYLEGGRIVESGAHDELVARNGRYRALLSLANRG
;
A
#
# COMPACT_ATOMS: atom_id res chain seq x y z
N MET A 1 8.67 26.57 30.40
CA MET A 1 9.16 25.60 29.41
C MET A 1 8.08 25.44 28.33
N PRO A 2 8.36 25.75 27.06
CA PRO A 2 7.41 25.54 25.99
C PRO A 2 7.26 24.03 25.71
N PRO A 3 6.06 23.54 25.31
CA PRO A 3 5.84 22.15 25.04
C PRO A 3 6.60 21.73 23.76
N PRO A 4 7.09 20.47 23.69
CA PRO A 4 7.79 19.99 22.51
C PRO A 4 6.87 19.99 21.29
N ASN A 5 7.42 20.41 20.17
CA ASN A 5 6.83 20.46 18.84
C ASN A 5 6.22 19.09 18.44
N VAL A 6 4.90 18.97 18.55
CA VAL A 6 4.12 17.91 17.90
C VAL A 6 3.77 18.40 16.48
N GLY A 7 4.78 18.44 15.66
CA GLY A 7 4.66 18.79 14.25
C GLY A 7 5.47 17.83 13.40
N MET A 8 4.98 16.59 13.20
CA MET A 8 5.45 15.75 12.10
C MET A 8 4.61 14.47 12.02
N LEU A 9 3.50 14.52 11.30
CA LEU A 9 2.82 13.34 10.73
C LEU A 9 2.14 13.70 9.40
N PHE A 10 2.75 14.61 8.67
CA PHE A 10 2.80 14.61 7.23
C PHE A 10 4.28 14.59 6.93
N THR A 11 4.80 13.45 6.52
CA THR A 11 6.15 13.38 6.00
C THR A 11 6.26 14.46 4.91
N PRO A 12 7.14 15.46 5.10
CA PRO A 12 7.58 16.26 3.97
C PRO A 12 8.18 15.29 2.95
N PRO A 13 8.19 15.58 1.66
CA PRO A 13 8.84 14.74 0.68
C PRO A 13 10.23 14.41 1.20
N LEU A 14 10.57 13.13 1.27
CA LEU A 14 11.81 12.55 1.76
C LEU A 14 13.01 13.45 1.41
N ARG A 15 13.54 14.19 2.38
CA ARG A 15 14.88 14.79 2.28
C ARG A 15 15.88 13.69 2.63
N GLY A 16 16.39 13.00 1.61
CA GLY A 16 17.46 12.03 1.83
C GLY A 16 17.65 10.99 0.73
N GLY A 17 16.69 10.74 -0.13
CA GLY A 17 16.91 10.06 -1.40
C GLY A 17 16.46 11.00 -2.52
N LYS A 18 17.07 10.98 -3.67
CA LYS A 18 16.55 11.64 -4.87
C LYS A 18 15.24 10.93 -5.27
N GLY A 19 14.16 11.19 -4.53
CA GLY A 19 12.83 10.70 -4.86
C GLY A 19 12.54 11.10 -6.31
N VAL A 20 12.41 10.15 -7.18
CA VAL A 20 12.19 10.36 -8.61
C VAL A 20 10.85 11.07 -8.74
N LYS A 21 10.88 12.39 -9.00
CA LYS A 21 9.66 13.19 -9.16
C LYS A 21 8.94 12.74 -10.42
N VAL A 22 7.90 11.98 -10.26
CA VAL A 22 7.03 11.55 -11.36
C VAL A 22 6.19 12.74 -11.85
N GLY A 23 6.31 13.07 -13.14
CA GLY A 23 5.54 14.14 -13.76
C GLY A 23 4.06 13.74 -13.99
N ALA A 24 3.14 14.73 -14.01
CA ALA A 24 1.74 14.47 -14.34
C ALA A 24 1.55 13.84 -15.73
N LYS A 25 2.40 14.21 -16.70
CA LYS A 25 2.37 13.65 -18.06
C LYS A 25 2.72 12.15 -18.08
N GLU A 26 3.64 11.74 -17.22
CA GLU A 26 4.04 10.33 -17.10
C GLU A 26 2.93 9.50 -16.45
N ALA A 27 2.33 9.99 -15.38
CA ALA A 27 1.18 9.37 -14.75
C ALA A 27 0.00 9.21 -15.74
N ALA A 28 -0.28 10.23 -16.54
CA ALA A 28 -1.32 10.18 -17.57
C ALA A 28 -0.99 9.15 -18.68
N ARG A 29 0.28 9.05 -19.11
CA ARG A 29 0.71 8.03 -20.10
C ARG A 29 0.56 6.61 -19.55
N THR A 30 0.91 6.41 -18.29
CA THR A 30 0.76 5.10 -17.64
C THR A 30 -0.71 4.70 -17.61
N LEU A 31 -1.59 5.61 -17.21
CA LEU A 31 -3.03 5.37 -17.22
C LEU A 31 -3.54 5.07 -18.64
N ALA A 32 -3.08 5.80 -19.65
CA ALA A 32 -3.40 5.54 -21.05
C ALA A 32 -2.94 4.15 -21.52
N GLY A 33 -1.82 3.64 -20.99
CA GLY A 33 -1.36 2.29 -21.24
C GLY A 33 -2.31 1.20 -20.74
N PHE A 34 -2.93 1.41 -19.58
CA PHE A 34 -3.95 0.51 -19.04
C PHE A 34 -5.23 0.53 -19.87
N TYR A 35 -5.67 1.69 -20.36
CA TYR A 35 -6.83 1.77 -21.26
C TYR A 35 -6.63 0.95 -22.55
N ARG A 36 -5.44 0.98 -23.15
CA ARG A 36 -5.14 0.20 -24.36
C ARG A 36 -5.32 -1.30 -24.15
N ARG A 37 -5.06 -1.82 -22.96
CA ARG A 37 -5.24 -3.24 -22.64
C ARG A 37 -6.70 -3.63 -22.47
N HIS A 38 -7.52 -2.70 -22.01
CA HIS A 38 -8.95 -2.90 -21.74
C HIS A 38 -9.84 -2.14 -22.72
N VAL A 39 -9.35 -1.89 -23.95
CA VAL A 39 -10.04 -1.06 -24.96
C VAL A 39 -11.46 -1.51 -25.25
N ARG A 40 -11.75 -2.82 -25.21
CA ARG A 40 -13.09 -3.36 -25.48
C ARG A 40 -14.12 -2.90 -24.43
N LEU A 41 -13.77 -2.96 -23.15
CA LEU A 41 -14.64 -2.49 -22.07
C LEU A 41 -14.84 -0.97 -22.13
N MET A 42 -13.76 -0.23 -22.36
CA MET A 42 -13.81 1.22 -22.51
C MET A 42 -14.69 1.64 -23.71
N ALA A 43 -14.54 0.96 -24.86
CA ALA A 43 -15.36 1.24 -26.02
C ALA A 43 -16.84 0.92 -25.77
N ALA A 44 -17.14 -0.22 -25.13
CA ALA A 44 -18.51 -0.59 -24.79
C ALA A 44 -19.16 0.44 -23.84
N ASP A 45 -18.46 0.86 -22.80
CA ASP A 45 -18.93 1.92 -21.89
C ASP A 45 -19.20 3.22 -22.63
N LEU A 46 -18.24 3.73 -23.41
CA LEU A 46 -18.38 4.98 -24.16
C LEU A 46 -19.52 4.91 -25.20
N VAL A 47 -19.69 3.79 -25.90
CA VAL A 47 -20.81 3.59 -26.84
C VAL A 47 -22.14 3.64 -26.10
N CYS A 48 -22.27 2.98 -24.96
CA CYS A 48 -23.47 3.04 -24.13
C CYS A 48 -23.78 4.47 -23.68
N ARG A 49 -22.74 5.25 -23.26
CA ARG A 49 -22.91 6.65 -22.85
C ARG A 49 -23.32 7.55 -23.99
N VAL A 50 -22.74 7.37 -25.18
CA VAL A 50 -23.13 8.10 -26.39
C VAL A 50 -24.57 7.78 -26.78
N ALA A 51 -24.93 6.49 -26.81
CA ALA A 51 -26.30 6.07 -27.14
C ALA A 51 -27.32 6.63 -26.16
N ARG A 52 -27.06 6.51 -24.86
CA ARG A 52 -27.91 7.09 -23.81
C ARG A 52 -28.07 8.60 -23.97
N SER A 53 -26.96 9.33 -24.16
CA SER A 53 -27.00 10.78 -24.34
C SER A 53 -27.78 11.18 -25.56
N GLY A 54 -27.62 10.44 -26.66
CA GLY A 54 -28.43 10.64 -27.88
C GLY A 54 -29.91 10.44 -27.63
N LEU A 55 -30.31 9.34 -26.99
CA LEU A 55 -31.70 9.08 -26.62
C LEU A 55 -32.29 10.17 -25.72
N GLN A 56 -31.54 10.65 -24.74
CA GLN A 56 -31.98 11.74 -23.88
C GLN A 56 -32.21 13.04 -24.62
N LEU A 57 -31.37 13.37 -25.63
CA LEU A 57 -31.56 14.56 -26.47
C LEU A 57 -32.82 14.48 -27.34
N VAL A 58 -33.31 13.27 -27.70
CA VAL A 58 -34.54 13.08 -28.50
C VAL A 58 -35.81 13.28 -27.64
N ILE A 59 -35.75 12.99 -26.35
CA ILE A 59 -36.93 13.05 -25.46
C ILE A 59 -37.64 14.43 -25.50
N PRO A 60 -36.96 15.59 -25.36
CA PRO A 60 -37.63 16.88 -25.46
C PRO A 60 -38.18 17.19 -26.86
N MET A 61 -37.61 16.59 -27.93
CA MET A 61 -38.13 16.75 -29.28
C MET A 61 -39.48 16.03 -29.46
N VAL A 62 -39.63 14.84 -28.87
CA VAL A 62 -40.93 14.14 -28.84
C VAL A 62 -41.96 14.98 -28.10
N ALA A 63 -41.59 15.53 -26.93
CA ALA A 63 -42.46 16.43 -26.19
C ALA A 63 -42.85 17.69 -27.02
N LEU A 64 -41.91 18.27 -27.74
CA LEU A 64 -42.18 19.40 -28.65
C LEU A 64 -43.26 19.07 -29.66
N LYS A 65 -43.17 17.92 -30.35
CA LYS A 65 -44.18 17.49 -31.32
C LYS A 65 -45.54 17.28 -30.69
N VAL A 66 -45.60 16.68 -29.51
CA VAL A 66 -46.87 16.47 -28.78
C VAL A 66 -47.57 17.80 -28.54
N PHE A 67 -46.87 18.81 -28.06
CA PHE A 67 -47.44 20.12 -27.73
C PHE A 67 -47.68 21.02 -28.92
N GLN A 68 -46.98 20.84 -30.05
CA GLN A 68 -47.16 21.66 -31.23
C GLN A 68 -48.15 21.09 -32.24
N GLU A 69 -48.22 19.78 -32.40
CA GLU A 69 -48.95 19.12 -33.47
C GLU A 69 -50.13 18.29 -32.95
N TYR A 70 -49.87 17.37 -32.01
CA TYR A 70 -50.85 16.34 -31.64
C TYR A 70 -51.91 16.85 -30.66
N LEU A 71 -51.53 17.66 -29.68
CA LEU A 71 -52.47 18.19 -28.69
C LEU A 71 -53.42 19.24 -29.30
N PRO A 72 -52.95 20.20 -30.11
CA PRO A 72 -53.86 21.16 -30.77
C PRO A 72 -54.79 20.54 -31.80
N SER A 73 -54.37 19.46 -32.47
CA SER A 73 -55.21 18.75 -33.46
C SER A 73 -56.25 17.84 -32.81
N GLY A 74 -56.19 17.61 -31.50
CA GLY A 74 -57.06 16.68 -30.78
C GLY A 74 -56.83 15.20 -31.14
N ASP A 75 -55.69 14.87 -31.78
CA ASP A 75 -55.37 13.50 -32.16
C ASP A 75 -54.85 12.69 -30.94
N LEU A 76 -55.81 12.02 -30.29
CA LEU A 76 -55.55 11.17 -29.13
C LEU A 76 -54.74 9.93 -29.50
N THR A 77 -54.84 9.45 -30.76
CA THR A 77 -54.12 8.27 -31.21
C THR A 77 -52.64 8.59 -31.40
N ALA A 78 -52.29 9.71 -32.03
CA ALA A 78 -50.94 10.20 -32.17
C ALA A 78 -50.31 10.54 -30.82
N THR A 79 -51.08 11.12 -29.90
CA THR A 79 -50.63 11.40 -28.52
C THR A 79 -50.32 10.10 -27.75
N GLY A 80 -51.16 9.06 -27.93
CA GLY A 80 -50.91 7.73 -27.32
C GLY A 80 -49.64 7.07 -27.88
N TRP A 81 -49.40 7.14 -29.19
CA TRP A 81 -48.17 6.66 -29.81
C TRP A 81 -46.93 7.44 -29.31
N ALA A 82 -47.00 8.75 -29.16
CA ALA A 82 -45.91 9.56 -28.62
C ALA A 82 -45.58 9.17 -27.18
N ALA A 83 -46.59 8.86 -26.36
CA ALA A 83 -46.38 8.37 -25.00
C ALA A 83 -45.66 7.01 -24.97
N LEU A 84 -46.03 6.09 -25.89
CA LEU A 84 -45.33 4.81 -26.04
C LEU A 84 -43.89 4.99 -26.50
N VAL A 85 -43.63 5.89 -27.47
CA VAL A 85 -42.26 6.24 -27.89
C VAL A 85 -41.46 6.83 -26.73
N PHE A 86 -42.03 7.72 -25.94
CA PHE A 86 -41.39 8.29 -24.76
C PHE A 86 -41.02 7.20 -23.75
N ALA A 87 -41.93 6.29 -23.46
CA ALA A 87 -41.68 5.16 -22.58
C ALA A 87 -40.58 4.24 -23.12
N ALA A 88 -40.60 3.93 -24.42
CA ALA A 88 -39.57 3.13 -25.06
C ALA A 88 -38.18 3.80 -25.01
N LEU A 89 -38.09 5.11 -25.24
CA LEU A 89 -36.85 5.89 -25.13
C LEU A 89 -36.34 5.90 -23.70
N ALA A 90 -37.23 6.04 -22.71
CA ALA A 90 -36.86 6.00 -21.30
C ALA A 90 -36.31 4.64 -20.88
N VAL A 91 -36.94 3.54 -21.27
CA VAL A 91 -36.49 2.17 -21.01
C VAL A 91 -35.15 1.89 -21.69
N ALA A 92 -35.03 2.26 -22.99
CA ALA A 92 -33.77 2.11 -23.72
C ALA A 92 -32.62 2.92 -23.06
N SER A 93 -32.90 4.17 -22.66
CA SER A 93 -31.94 5.00 -21.96
C SER A 93 -31.48 4.36 -20.63
N ALA A 94 -32.41 3.78 -19.86
CA ALA A 94 -32.12 3.06 -18.64
C ALA A 94 -31.30 1.79 -18.89
N ALA A 95 -31.59 1.05 -19.98
CA ALA A 95 -30.81 -0.13 -20.35
C ALA A 95 -29.35 0.22 -20.73
N PHE A 96 -29.16 1.29 -21.53
CA PHE A 96 -27.81 1.77 -21.84
C PHE A 96 -27.07 2.31 -20.61
N GLU A 97 -27.77 2.97 -19.69
CA GLU A 97 -27.18 3.38 -18.39
C GLU A 97 -26.69 2.20 -17.59
N TRP A 98 -27.54 1.18 -17.46
CA TRP A 98 -27.17 -0.05 -16.73
C TRP A 98 -25.98 -0.76 -17.35
N CYS A 99 -25.98 -0.95 -18.67
CA CYS A 99 -24.91 -1.61 -19.40
C CYS A 99 -23.59 -0.79 -19.32
N GLY A 100 -23.65 0.53 -19.54
CA GLY A 100 -22.50 1.41 -19.45
C GLY A 100 -21.90 1.42 -18.05
N THR A 101 -22.74 1.52 -17.00
CA THR A 101 -22.27 1.49 -15.61
C THR A 101 -21.56 0.18 -15.28
N LEU A 102 -22.07 -0.98 -15.73
CA LEU A 102 -21.39 -2.26 -15.53
C LEU A 102 -20.04 -2.30 -16.25
N CYS A 103 -20.00 -1.90 -17.54
CA CYS A 103 -18.75 -1.91 -18.31
C CYS A 103 -17.72 -0.96 -17.71
N GLY A 104 -18.13 0.24 -17.30
CA GLY A 104 -17.26 1.22 -16.67
C GLY A 104 -16.70 0.74 -15.33
N GLN A 105 -17.55 0.21 -14.44
CA GLN A 105 -17.09 -0.33 -13.15
C GLN A 105 -16.14 -1.52 -13.34
N TRP A 106 -16.45 -2.44 -14.26
CA TRP A 106 -15.54 -3.55 -14.56
C TRP A 106 -14.20 -3.08 -15.11
N LEU A 107 -14.19 -2.03 -15.95
CA LEU A 107 -12.96 -1.40 -16.41
C LEU A 107 -12.13 -0.87 -15.24
N GLY A 108 -12.75 -0.12 -14.33
CA GLY A 108 -12.07 0.43 -13.15
C GLY A 108 -11.49 -0.65 -12.24
N PHE A 109 -12.26 -1.70 -11.95
CA PHE A 109 -11.81 -2.82 -11.11
C PHE A 109 -10.69 -3.66 -11.75
N ARG A 110 -10.72 -3.87 -13.08
CA ARG A 110 -9.65 -4.58 -13.78
C ARG A 110 -8.35 -3.80 -13.80
N ILE A 111 -8.42 -2.48 -14.03
CA ILE A 111 -7.25 -1.60 -13.95
C ILE A 111 -6.68 -1.60 -12.53
N GLU A 112 -7.54 -1.48 -11.51
CA GLU A 112 -7.14 -1.52 -10.11
C GLU A 112 -6.46 -2.86 -9.75
N ALA A 113 -7.04 -3.98 -10.17
CA ALA A 113 -6.49 -5.32 -9.92
C ALA A 113 -5.12 -5.51 -10.58
N GLU A 114 -4.97 -5.13 -11.87
CA GLU A 114 -3.69 -5.21 -12.58
C GLU A 114 -2.60 -4.32 -11.95
N MET A 115 -2.98 -3.11 -11.51
CA MET A 115 -2.05 -2.23 -10.82
C MET A 115 -1.64 -2.80 -9.46
N ARG A 116 -2.58 -3.41 -8.74
CA ARG A 116 -2.32 -4.02 -7.43
C ARG A 116 -1.36 -5.20 -7.54
N GLU A 117 -1.59 -6.09 -8.50
CA GLU A 117 -0.71 -7.23 -8.78
C GLU A 117 0.72 -6.76 -9.11
N ARG A 118 0.87 -5.81 -10.03
CA ARG A 118 2.18 -5.26 -10.39
C ARG A 118 2.89 -4.57 -9.23
N LEU A 119 2.13 -3.86 -8.39
CA LEU A 119 2.70 -3.17 -7.24
C LEU A 119 3.17 -4.18 -6.20
N PHE A 120 2.39 -5.23 -5.96
CA PHE A 120 2.74 -6.29 -5.02
C PHE A 120 3.98 -7.07 -5.47
N ASP A 121 4.01 -7.51 -6.74
CA ASP A 121 5.18 -8.19 -7.32
C ASP A 121 6.46 -7.35 -7.23
N HIS A 122 6.33 -6.02 -7.41
CA HIS A 122 7.46 -5.12 -7.29
C HIS A 122 7.90 -4.94 -5.85
N ILE A 123 6.95 -4.80 -4.91
CA ILE A 123 7.23 -4.65 -3.47
C ILE A 123 8.00 -5.85 -2.94
N GLU A 124 7.65 -7.07 -3.35
CA GLU A 124 8.38 -8.28 -2.93
C GLU A 124 9.85 -8.31 -3.38
N ARG A 125 10.19 -7.53 -4.42
CA ARG A 125 11.56 -7.41 -4.95
C ARG A 125 12.32 -6.22 -4.37
N LEU A 126 11.70 -5.39 -3.53
CA LEU A 126 12.38 -4.21 -2.99
C LEU A 126 13.38 -4.58 -1.88
N PRO A 127 14.49 -3.83 -1.75
CA PRO A 127 15.51 -4.07 -0.74
C PRO A 127 14.99 -3.79 0.68
N PHE A 128 15.57 -4.44 1.68
CA PHE A 128 15.22 -4.24 3.09
C PHE A 128 15.30 -2.77 3.52
N ALA A 129 16.25 -2.01 2.99
CA ALA A 129 16.37 -0.57 3.21
C ALA A 129 15.12 0.24 2.87
N TYR A 130 14.27 -0.23 1.94
CA TYR A 130 12.98 0.38 1.66
C TYR A 130 12.00 0.20 2.82
N PHE A 131 11.92 -1.03 3.37
CA PHE A 131 11.00 -1.35 4.46
C PHE A 131 11.39 -0.71 5.80
N ASP A 132 12.68 -0.51 6.04
CA ASP A 132 13.16 0.19 7.25
C ASP A 132 12.73 1.66 7.29
N ARG A 133 12.68 2.30 6.13
CA ARG A 133 12.30 3.72 6.01
C ARG A 133 10.80 3.94 5.78
N THR A 134 10.06 2.90 5.35
CA THR A 134 8.65 3.01 4.96
C THR A 134 7.77 2.27 5.95
N LYS A 135 6.76 2.95 6.48
CA LYS A 135 5.82 2.32 7.42
C LYS A 135 4.89 1.36 6.67
N THR A 136 4.63 0.19 7.27
CA THR A 136 3.70 -0.81 6.71
C THR A 136 2.33 -0.22 6.36
N GLY A 137 1.80 0.67 7.20
CA GLY A 137 0.53 1.35 6.94
C GLY A 137 0.56 2.26 5.71
N GLU A 138 1.72 2.83 5.34
CA GLU A 138 1.88 3.60 4.11
C GLU A 138 1.80 2.70 2.88
N VAL A 139 2.49 1.57 2.90
CA VAL A 139 2.44 0.56 1.83
C VAL A 139 1.02 0.05 1.64
N LEU A 140 0.34 -0.31 2.74
CA LEU A 140 -1.05 -0.77 2.73
C LEU A 140 -1.99 0.29 2.13
N SER A 141 -1.85 1.56 2.54
CA SER A 141 -2.64 2.67 2.00
C SER A 141 -2.43 2.86 0.49
N ARG A 142 -1.22 2.65 -0.01
CA ARG A 142 -0.90 2.73 -1.44
C ARG A 142 -1.59 1.61 -2.22
N ILE A 143 -1.52 0.35 -1.74
CA ILE A 143 -2.11 -0.81 -2.41
C ILE A 143 -3.64 -0.76 -2.40
N THR A 144 -4.26 -0.28 -1.32
CA THR A 144 -5.72 -0.30 -1.16
C THR A 144 -6.38 1.03 -1.54
N GLY A 145 -5.93 2.14 -0.95
CA GLY A 145 -6.57 3.44 -1.08
C GLY A 145 -6.23 4.17 -2.38
N ASP A 146 -4.93 4.35 -2.65
CA ASP A 146 -4.48 5.11 -3.82
C ASP A 146 -4.87 4.42 -5.13
N LEU A 147 -4.75 3.08 -5.21
CA LEU A 147 -5.11 2.33 -6.42
C LEU A 147 -6.62 2.32 -6.66
N ARG A 148 -7.44 2.22 -5.62
CA ARG A 148 -8.89 2.35 -5.73
C ARG A 148 -9.27 3.71 -6.31
N GLN A 149 -8.62 4.79 -5.87
CA GLN A 149 -8.85 6.13 -6.40
C GLN A 149 -8.46 6.23 -7.88
N VAL A 150 -7.37 5.57 -8.31
CA VAL A 150 -6.98 5.50 -9.72
C VAL A 150 -8.02 4.72 -10.53
N GLY A 151 -8.47 3.55 -10.06
CA GLY A 151 -9.51 2.75 -10.72
C GLY A 151 -10.82 3.52 -10.88
N SER A 152 -11.28 4.21 -9.83
CA SER A 152 -12.46 5.07 -9.89
C SER A 152 -12.29 6.21 -10.90
N THR A 153 -11.14 6.88 -10.91
CA THR A 153 -10.86 7.96 -11.88
C THR A 153 -10.80 7.42 -13.30
N ALA A 154 -10.27 6.21 -13.48
CA ALA A 154 -10.09 5.61 -14.80
C ALA A 154 -11.42 5.37 -15.53
N HIS A 155 -12.50 4.98 -14.84
CA HIS A 155 -13.79 4.79 -15.50
C HIS A 155 -14.67 6.05 -15.50
N LEU A 156 -14.78 6.75 -14.35
CA LEU A 156 -15.69 7.89 -14.23
C LEU A 156 -15.27 9.10 -15.06
N MET A 157 -13.97 9.32 -15.29
CA MET A 157 -13.50 10.51 -15.97
C MET A 157 -13.80 10.50 -17.49
N PRO A 158 -13.47 9.46 -18.29
CA PRO A 158 -13.83 9.41 -19.70
C PRO A 158 -15.35 9.45 -19.91
N GLU A 159 -16.10 8.72 -19.10
CA GLU A 159 -17.55 8.66 -19.08
C GLU A 159 -18.17 10.05 -18.91
N ALA A 160 -17.80 10.74 -17.82
CA ALA A 160 -18.34 12.04 -17.50
C ALA A 160 -17.93 13.12 -18.52
N LEU A 161 -16.72 13.04 -19.09
CA LEU A 161 -16.27 13.96 -20.12
C LEU A 161 -17.12 13.82 -21.40
N VAL A 162 -17.38 12.59 -21.82
CA VAL A 162 -18.24 12.32 -22.99
C VAL A 162 -19.67 12.79 -22.73
N GLU A 163 -20.24 12.46 -21.56
CA GLU A 163 -21.59 12.89 -21.18
C GLU A 163 -21.72 14.42 -21.16
N ILE A 164 -20.77 15.12 -20.53
CA ILE A 164 -20.76 16.59 -20.45
C ILE A 164 -20.72 17.22 -21.84
N VAL A 165 -19.79 16.75 -22.70
CA VAL A 165 -19.62 17.32 -24.03
C VAL A 165 -20.89 17.07 -24.88
N LEU A 166 -21.40 15.84 -24.89
CA LEU A 166 -22.57 15.48 -25.67
C LEU A 166 -23.84 16.21 -25.20
N MET A 167 -24.07 16.27 -23.88
CA MET A 167 -25.24 16.94 -23.33
C MET A 167 -25.19 18.45 -23.54
N LEU A 168 -24.02 19.08 -23.29
CA LEU A 168 -23.91 20.53 -23.48
C LEU A 168 -24.00 20.92 -24.97
N VAL A 169 -23.15 20.33 -25.82
CA VAL A 169 -23.12 20.66 -27.25
C VAL A 169 -24.39 20.23 -27.95
N GLY A 170 -24.86 19.01 -27.67
CA GLY A 170 -26.08 18.47 -28.28
C GLY A 170 -27.33 19.25 -27.88
N SER A 171 -27.47 19.63 -26.59
CA SER A 171 -28.61 20.44 -26.13
C SER A 171 -28.63 21.81 -26.84
N PHE A 172 -27.50 22.52 -26.89
CA PHE A 172 -27.43 23.82 -27.56
C PHE A 172 -27.66 23.68 -29.08
N ALA A 173 -27.09 22.66 -29.74
CA ALA A 173 -27.30 22.43 -31.16
C ALA A 173 -28.79 22.27 -31.48
N VAL A 174 -29.50 21.45 -30.69
CA VAL A 174 -30.95 21.26 -30.88
C VAL A 174 -31.74 22.53 -30.54
N MET A 175 -31.39 23.23 -29.46
CA MET A 175 -32.04 24.49 -29.07
C MET A 175 -31.91 25.57 -30.15
N PHE A 176 -30.71 25.73 -30.74
CA PHE A 176 -30.50 26.65 -31.87
C PHE A 176 -31.28 26.25 -33.12
N ALA A 177 -31.43 24.95 -33.36
CA ALA A 177 -32.27 24.46 -34.50
C ALA A 177 -33.77 24.72 -34.29
N ILE A 178 -34.27 24.72 -33.04
CA ILE A 178 -35.67 24.97 -32.71
C ILE A 178 -35.98 26.47 -32.75
N ASN A 179 -35.23 27.31 -32.03
CA ASN A 179 -35.46 28.76 -31.94
C ASN A 179 -34.19 29.50 -31.53
N VAL A 180 -33.54 30.18 -32.47
CA VAL A 180 -32.26 30.87 -32.24
C VAL A 180 -32.37 31.96 -31.18
N ARG A 181 -33.46 32.74 -31.17
CA ARG A 181 -33.64 33.84 -30.21
C ARG A 181 -33.75 33.32 -28.78
N LEU A 182 -34.55 32.27 -28.57
CA LEU A 182 -34.72 31.65 -27.27
C LEU A 182 -33.42 30.97 -26.81
N ALA A 183 -32.67 30.35 -27.75
CA ALA A 183 -31.37 29.71 -27.45
C ALA A 183 -30.30 30.72 -27.00
N LEU A 184 -30.25 31.89 -27.63
CA LEU A 184 -29.32 32.96 -27.20
C LEU A 184 -29.61 33.46 -25.77
N TRP A 185 -30.90 33.62 -25.44
CA TRP A 185 -31.27 33.99 -24.07
C TRP A 185 -30.94 32.90 -23.05
N THR A 186 -31.04 31.63 -23.43
CA THR A 186 -30.61 30.50 -22.59
C THR A 186 -29.11 30.45 -22.38
N LEU A 187 -28.31 30.88 -23.34
CA LEU A 187 -26.85 30.89 -23.19
C LEU A 187 -26.33 31.97 -22.24
N LEU A 188 -27.08 33.08 -22.12
CA LEU A 188 -26.63 34.28 -21.35
C LEU A 188 -26.31 34.01 -19.89
N PRO A 189 -27.04 33.25 -19.07
CA PRO A 189 -26.73 32.99 -17.68
C PRO A 189 -25.59 31.98 -17.46
N VAL A 190 -25.24 31.15 -18.45
CA VAL A 190 -24.27 30.07 -18.36
C VAL A 190 -22.87 30.57 -17.93
N PRO A 191 -22.28 31.62 -18.54
CA PRO A 191 -21.01 32.19 -18.09
C PRO A 191 -21.06 32.69 -16.65
N PHE A 192 -22.20 33.28 -16.22
CA PHE A 192 -22.37 33.77 -14.86
C PHE A 192 -22.38 32.63 -13.84
N MET A 193 -23.05 31.52 -14.16
CA MET A 193 -23.04 30.32 -13.32
C MET A 193 -21.62 29.72 -13.19
N LEU A 194 -20.85 29.69 -14.28
CA LEU A 194 -19.45 29.23 -14.26
C LEU A 194 -18.55 30.13 -13.41
N LEU A 195 -18.69 31.45 -13.56
CA LEU A 195 -17.93 32.42 -12.76
C LEU A 195 -18.27 32.31 -11.26
N PHE A 196 -19.54 32.15 -10.92
CA PHE A 196 -19.96 31.92 -9.54
C PHE A 196 -19.32 30.66 -8.95
N ALA A 197 -19.40 29.53 -9.65
CA ALA A 197 -18.78 28.28 -9.20
C ALA A 197 -17.26 28.42 -9.04
N ALA A 198 -16.59 29.09 -9.98
CA ALA A 198 -15.15 29.33 -9.95
C ALA A 198 -14.71 30.24 -8.77
N ALA A 199 -15.53 31.22 -8.39
CA ALA A 199 -15.26 32.13 -7.27
C ALA A 199 -15.17 31.39 -5.91
N PHE A 200 -15.98 30.36 -5.73
CA PHE A 200 -15.97 29.56 -4.50
C PHE A 200 -14.91 28.46 -4.49
N GLN A 201 -14.46 27.98 -5.66
CA GLN A 201 -13.60 26.81 -5.79
C GLN A 201 -12.30 26.92 -4.98
N LYS A 202 -11.59 28.06 -5.07
CA LYS A 202 -10.33 28.26 -4.33
C LYS A 202 -10.52 28.20 -2.82
N ARG A 203 -11.60 28.81 -2.31
CA ARG A 203 -11.91 28.85 -0.87
C ARG A 203 -12.29 27.47 -0.34
N ILE A 204 -13.13 26.77 -1.08
CA ILE A 204 -13.56 25.40 -0.76
C ILE A 204 -12.36 24.46 -0.78
N HIS A 205 -11.49 24.53 -1.79
CA HIS A 205 -10.28 23.71 -1.88
C HIS A 205 -9.32 23.94 -0.69
N SER A 206 -9.21 25.19 -0.23
CA SER A 206 -8.44 25.50 0.98
C SER A 206 -9.06 24.92 2.24
N ALA A 207 -10.39 25.00 2.39
CA ALA A 207 -11.12 24.44 3.51
C ALA A 207 -11.03 22.90 3.55
N TRP A 208 -11.14 22.23 2.40
CA TRP A 208 -10.94 20.78 2.27
C TRP A 208 -9.54 20.35 2.70
N ARG A 209 -8.51 21.08 2.31
CA ARG A 209 -7.14 20.78 2.75
C ARG A 209 -6.98 20.91 4.26
N GLY A 210 -7.60 21.94 4.85
CA GLY A 210 -7.64 22.13 6.30
C GLY A 210 -8.35 20.97 7.00
N ASN A 211 -9.53 20.58 6.53
CA ASN A 211 -10.29 19.48 7.09
C ASN A 211 -9.53 18.13 7.01
N ARG A 212 -8.88 17.82 5.88
CA ARG A 212 -8.04 16.62 5.75
C ARG A 212 -6.89 16.57 6.75
N ARG A 213 -6.27 17.71 7.08
CA ARG A 213 -5.21 17.79 8.11
C ARG A 213 -5.74 17.45 9.49
N GLU A 214 -6.89 18.03 9.86
CA GLU A 214 -7.51 17.75 11.16
C GLU A 214 -8.04 16.30 11.24
N ALA A 215 -8.58 15.76 10.15
CA ALA A 215 -8.96 14.35 10.06
C ALA A 215 -7.77 13.40 10.27
N ALA A 216 -6.62 13.69 9.67
CA ALA A 216 -5.41 12.91 9.85
C ALA A 216 -4.87 13.00 11.30
N ALA A 217 -4.90 14.19 11.92
CA ALA A 217 -4.51 14.38 13.31
C ALA A 217 -5.46 13.63 14.26
N PHE A 218 -6.76 13.62 13.97
CA PHE A 218 -7.77 12.86 14.70
C PHE A 218 -7.49 11.35 14.60
N ALA A 219 -7.30 10.83 13.38
CA ALA A 219 -7.02 9.40 13.17
C ALA A 219 -5.74 8.96 13.91
N ALA A 220 -4.66 9.73 13.81
CA ALA A 220 -3.41 9.43 14.51
C ALA A 220 -3.58 9.44 16.04
N HIS A 221 -4.40 10.36 16.58
CA HIS A 221 -4.68 10.40 18.02
C HIS A 221 -5.46 9.16 18.48
N VAL A 222 -6.47 8.75 17.70
CA VAL A 222 -7.26 7.54 18.01
C VAL A 222 -6.37 6.29 17.92
N GLU A 223 -5.55 6.18 16.89
CA GLU A 223 -4.59 5.07 16.73
C GLU A 223 -3.67 4.96 17.95
N ASN A 224 -3.03 6.05 18.35
CA ASN A 224 -2.16 6.08 19.52
C ASN A 224 -2.90 5.71 20.82
N ALA A 225 -4.13 6.20 21.00
CA ALA A 225 -4.93 5.90 22.19
C ALA A 225 -5.35 4.42 22.26
N VAL A 226 -5.67 3.81 21.12
CA VAL A 226 -6.02 2.39 21.03
C VAL A 226 -4.79 1.50 21.25
N GLN A 227 -3.65 1.84 20.61
CA GLN A 227 -2.40 1.10 20.81
C GLN A 227 -1.90 1.18 22.25
N GLY A 228 -2.04 2.35 22.90
CA GLY A 228 -1.64 2.57 24.28
C GLY A 228 -2.76 2.30 25.32
N ILE A 229 -3.79 1.54 24.99
CA ILE A 229 -4.95 1.36 25.90
C ILE A 229 -4.58 0.64 27.21
N ARG A 230 -3.59 -0.25 27.17
CA ARG A 230 -3.10 -0.95 28.37
C ARG A 230 -2.44 0.02 29.34
N GLU A 231 -1.62 0.94 28.86
CA GLU A 231 -0.98 1.99 29.63
C GLU A 231 -2.02 2.96 30.21
N VAL A 232 -3.00 3.39 29.38
CA VAL A 232 -4.10 4.26 29.84
C VAL A 232 -4.84 3.63 31.02
N LYS A 233 -5.16 2.32 30.93
CA LYS A 233 -5.81 1.58 32.01
C LYS A 233 -4.89 1.29 33.18
N GLY A 234 -3.64 0.90 32.91
CA GLY A 234 -2.65 0.57 33.94
C GLY A 234 -2.29 1.77 34.83
N PHE A 235 -2.27 2.97 34.25
CA PHE A 235 -2.02 4.21 35.00
C PHE A 235 -3.30 4.95 35.43
N THR A 236 -4.48 4.37 35.21
CA THR A 236 -5.79 4.96 35.57
C THR A 236 -5.94 6.41 35.06
N CYS A 237 -5.50 6.67 33.82
CA CYS A 237 -5.47 8.03 33.28
C CYS A 237 -6.52 8.24 32.16
N GLU A 238 -7.64 7.52 32.21
CA GLU A 238 -8.73 7.58 31.24
C GLU A 238 -9.31 8.99 31.08
N ASP A 239 -9.45 9.73 32.18
CA ASP A 239 -9.99 11.11 32.14
C ASP A 239 -9.05 12.06 31.40
N ARG A 240 -7.74 11.90 31.58
CA ARG A 240 -6.73 12.66 30.84
C ARG A 240 -6.75 12.30 29.34
N ALA A 241 -6.84 11.02 29.02
CA ALA A 241 -6.94 10.54 27.65
C ALA A 241 -8.22 11.05 26.98
N ARG A 242 -9.36 11.02 27.71
CA ARG A 242 -10.66 11.54 27.25
C ARG A 242 -10.63 13.06 27.03
N ALA A 243 -9.98 13.83 27.90
CA ALA A 243 -9.80 15.26 27.73
C ALA A 243 -8.94 15.60 26.50
N ALA A 244 -7.87 14.85 26.26
CA ALA A 244 -7.05 14.99 25.07
C ALA A 244 -7.82 14.67 23.79
N PHE A 245 -8.59 13.58 23.80
CA PHE A 245 -9.47 13.20 22.67
C PHE A 245 -10.50 14.29 22.37
N ARG A 246 -11.22 14.82 23.38
CA ARG A 246 -12.19 15.90 23.19
C ARG A 246 -11.56 17.10 22.47
N LYS A 247 -10.37 17.50 22.87
CA LYS A 247 -9.64 18.63 22.26
C LYS A 247 -9.33 18.42 20.77
N VAL A 248 -8.96 17.20 20.37
CA VAL A 248 -8.69 16.86 18.97
C VAL A 248 -10.00 16.74 18.18
N ASN A 249 -11.01 16.11 18.77
CA ASN A 249 -12.34 15.97 18.19
C ASN A 249 -13.02 17.34 17.94
N ASP A 250 -12.89 18.29 18.87
CA ASP A 250 -13.41 19.65 18.69
C ASP A 250 -12.74 20.41 17.56
N ARG A 251 -11.42 20.28 17.39
CA ARG A 251 -10.72 20.86 16.23
C ARG A 251 -11.23 20.27 14.91
N PHE A 252 -11.40 18.96 14.86
CA PHE A 252 -11.93 18.27 13.68
C PHE A 252 -13.37 18.73 13.39
N ARG A 253 -14.24 18.79 14.40
CA ARG A 253 -15.61 19.31 14.28
C ARG A 253 -15.62 20.75 13.76
N LEU A 254 -14.83 21.65 14.36
CA LEU A 254 -14.72 23.03 13.91
C LEU A 254 -14.22 23.17 12.46
N SER A 255 -13.33 22.26 12.01
CA SER A 255 -12.87 22.25 10.62
C SER A 255 -14.01 21.89 9.66
N PHE A 256 -14.86 20.93 10.05
CA PHE A 256 -16.08 20.54 9.31
C PHE A 256 -17.09 21.69 9.25
N GLU A 257 -17.34 22.36 10.37
CA GLU A 257 -18.24 23.52 10.41
C GLU A 257 -17.76 24.66 9.52
N ARG A 258 -16.45 24.96 9.50
CA ARG A 258 -15.86 25.96 8.58
C ARG A 258 -16.06 25.57 7.11
N MET A 259 -15.87 24.29 6.79
CA MET A 259 -16.11 23.78 5.45
C MET A 259 -17.59 23.91 5.06
N SER A 260 -18.49 23.53 5.96
CA SER A 260 -19.95 23.62 5.73
C SER A 260 -20.43 25.05 5.54
N ARG A 261 -19.87 26.03 6.26
CA ARG A 261 -20.17 27.47 6.09
C ARG A 261 -19.79 28.01 4.70
N LEU A 262 -18.83 27.36 4.02
CA LEU A 262 -18.46 27.71 2.62
C LEU A 262 -19.27 26.91 1.61
N TYR A 263 -19.60 25.65 1.94
CA TYR A 263 -20.30 24.74 1.02
C TYR A 263 -21.80 25.05 0.95
N ALA A 264 -22.42 25.42 2.07
CA ALA A 264 -23.85 25.73 2.12
C ALA A 264 -24.25 26.89 1.18
N PRO A 265 -23.60 28.08 1.22
CA PRO A 265 -23.95 29.18 0.30
C PRO A 265 -23.63 28.84 -1.17
N LEU A 266 -22.58 28.04 -1.45
CA LEU A 266 -22.34 27.56 -2.81
C LEU A 266 -23.52 26.70 -3.29
N ASN A 267 -23.89 25.69 -2.50
CA ASN A 267 -24.97 24.77 -2.88
C ASN A 267 -26.31 25.50 -3.02
N SER A 268 -26.68 26.33 -2.04
CA SER A 268 -27.93 27.12 -2.08
C SER A 268 -27.92 28.17 -3.19
N GLY A 269 -26.80 28.85 -3.40
CA GLY A 269 -26.65 29.82 -4.50
C GLY A 269 -26.71 29.17 -5.87
N THR A 270 -26.13 27.99 -6.00
CA THR A 270 -26.21 27.22 -7.26
C THR A 270 -27.64 26.73 -7.51
N GLN A 271 -28.33 26.22 -6.46
CA GLN A 271 -29.74 25.83 -6.58
C GLN A 271 -30.60 27.01 -6.98
N LEU A 272 -30.42 28.17 -6.35
CA LEU A 272 -31.14 29.41 -6.70
C LEU A 272 -30.88 29.81 -8.16
N MET A 273 -29.65 29.68 -8.64
CA MET A 273 -29.32 29.95 -10.06
C MET A 273 -30.02 29.00 -11.02
N VAL A 274 -30.05 27.69 -10.69
CA VAL A 274 -30.75 26.69 -11.51
C VAL A 274 -32.24 26.95 -11.54
N GLU A 275 -32.85 27.26 -10.42
CA GLU A 275 -34.29 27.59 -10.36
C GLU A 275 -34.61 28.95 -11.03
N GLY A 276 -33.77 29.97 -10.78
CA GLY A 276 -33.87 31.26 -11.43
C GLY A 276 -33.71 31.14 -12.95
N TYR A 277 -32.82 30.30 -13.41
CA TYR A 277 -32.64 29.96 -14.80
C TYR A 277 -33.90 29.31 -15.38
N SER A 278 -34.51 28.37 -14.66
CA SER A 278 -35.78 27.74 -15.06
C SER A 278 -36.94 28.73 -15.14
N LEU A 279 -37.06 29.61 -14.14
CA LEU A 279 -38.07 30.67 -14.12
C LEU A 279 -37.87 31.66 -15.27
N MET A 280 -36.62 32.01 -15.59
CA MET A 280 -36.30 32.89 -16.70
C MET A 280 -36.81 32.36 -18.03
N TYR A 281 -36.64 31.07 -18.30
CA TYR A 281 -37.20 30.50 -19.56
C TYR A 281 -38.69 30.54 -19.60
N ILE A 282 -39.36 30.22 -18.49
CA ILE A 282 -40.82 30.21 -18.44
C ILE A 282 -41.33 31.63 -18.68
N ALA A 283 -40.78 32.61 -17.99
CA ALA A 283 -41.18 34.02 -18.12
C ALA A 283 -40.90 34.58 -19.53
N LEU A 284 -39.65 34.41 -19.99
CA LEU A 284 -39.24 34.88 -21.31
C LEU A 284 -39.96 34.13 -22.45
N GLY A 285 -40.08 32.81 -22.27
CA GLY A 285 -40.80 31.97 -23.23
C GLY A 285 -42.28 32.31 -23.32
N ALA A 286 -42.95 32.57 -22.17
CA ALA A 286 -44.34 33.02 -22.12
C ALA A 286 -44.49 34.40 -22.80
N TRP A 287 -43.57 35.34 -22.51
CA TRP A 287 -43.56 36.65 -23.18
C TRP A 287 -43.36 36.54 -24.72
N MET A 288 -42.42 35.70 -25.18
CA MET A 288 -42.20 35.45 -26.60
C MET A 288 -43.39 34.73 -27.26
N ALA A 289 -44.03 33.83 -26.54
CA ALA A 289 -45.24 33.15 -27.00
C ALA A 289 -46.41 34.13 -27.18
N ALA A 290 -46.57 35.07 -26.22
CA ALA A 290 -47.59 36.13 -26.32
C ALA A 290 -47.36 37.07 -27.52
N GLN A 291 -46.08 37.22 -27.97
CA GLN A 291 -45.73 37.97 -29.16
C GLN A 291 -45.79 37.15 -30.46
N GLY A 292 -46.15 35.86 -30.40
CA GLY A 292 -46.18 34.97 -31.53
C GLY A 292 -44.80 34.54 -32.06
N SER A 293 -43.71 34.85 -31.34
CA SER A 293 -42.34 34.51 -31.73
C SER A 293 -41.82 33.18 -31.16
N ALA A 294 -42.59 32.52 -30.30
CA ALA A 294 -42.35 31.17 -29.81
C ALA A 294 -43.68 30.43 -29.60
N THR A 295 -43.66 29.09 -29.59
CA THR A 295 -44.83 28.27 -29.24
C THR A 295 -44.68 27.70 -27.83
N PHE A 296 -45.79 27.32 -27.19
CA PHE A 296 -45.76 26.68 -25.88
C PHE A 296 -44.90 25.41 -25.88
N GLY A 297 -44.97 24.60 -26.93
CA GLY A 297 -44.15 23.40 -27.09
C GLY A 297 -42.64 23.71 -27.13
N GLN A 298 -42.24 24.81 -27.78
CA GLN A 298 -40.85 25.26 -27.80
C GLN A 298 -40.37 25.62 -26.38
N VAL A 299 -41.17 26.39 -25.64
CA VAL A 299 -40.86 26.80 -24.28
C VAL A 299 -40.70 25.57 -23.38
N PHE A 300 -41.58 24.58 -23.50
CA PHE A 300 -41.52 23.35 -22.73
C PHE A 300 -40.27 22.49 -23.08
N ALA A 301 -39.98 22.35 -24.38
CA ALA A 301 -38.77 21.63 -24.81
C ALA A 301 -37.49 22.31 -24.28
N PHE A 302 -37.43 23.64 -24.33
CA PHE A 302 -36.29 24.39 -23.75
C PHE A 302 -36.18 24.22 -22.26
N TYR A 303 -37.27 24.16 -21.50
CA TYR A 303 -37.28 23.85 -20.09
C TYR A 303 -36.66 22.45 -19.81
N MET A 304 -36.98 21.47 -20.63
CA MET A 304 -36.38 20.13 -20.52
C MET A 304 -34.87 20.14 -20.85
N TYR A 305 -34.46 20.83 -21.95
CA TYR A 305 -33.03 20.96 -22.29
C TYR A 305 -32.23 21.74 -21.26
N ALA A 306 -32.82 22.68 -20.54
CA ALA A 306 -32.16 23.43 -19.48
C ALA A 306 -31.55 22.53 -18.43
N ARG A 307 -32.23 21.42 -18.08
CA ARG A 307 -31.67 20.44 -17.11
C ARG A 307 -30.45 19.72 -17.67
N TYR A 308 -30.38 19.48 -18.97
CA TYR A 308 -29.23 18.85 -19.63
C TYR A 308 -28.03 19.80 -19.77
N VAL A 309 -28.23 21.11 -19.63
CA VAL A 309 -27.19 22.11 -19.57
C VAL A 309 -26.69 22.29 -18.11
N THR A 310 -27.59 22.42 -17.15
CA THR A 310 -27.22 22.72 -15.76
C THR A 310 -26.56 21.54 -15.03
N THR A 311 -27.02 20.30 -15.24
CA THR A 311 -26.49 19.10 -14.57
C THR A 311 -25.01 18.85 -14.88
N PRO A 312 -24.57 18.83 -16.15
CA PRO A 312 -23.15 18.68 -16.48
C PRO A 312 -22.26 19.79 -15.92
N MET A 313 -22.74 21.03 -15.91
CA MET A 313 -21.98 22.15 -15.37
C MET A 313 -21.64 21.96 -13.89
N MET A 314 -22.57 21.41 -13.11
CA MET A 314 -22.34 21.09 -11.70
C MET A 314 -21.28 19.99 -11.51
N ARG A 315 -21.20 19.04 -12.45
CA ARG A 315 -20.25 17.93 -12.40
C ARG A 315 -18.81 18.33 -12.78
N VAL A 316 -18.60 19.37 -13.60
CA VAL A 316 -17.25 19.79 -14.03
C VAL A 316 -16.31 20.05 -12.85
N VAL A 317 -16.81 20.69 -11.79
CA VAL A 317 -15.99 21.02 -10.60
C VAL A 317 -15.53 19.74 -9.87
N SER A 318 -16.43 18.77 -9.70
CA SER A 318 -16.11 17.50 -9.03
C SER A 318 -15.16 16.63 -9.88
N LEU A 319 -15.23 16.71 -11.19
CA LEU A 319 -14.32 16.00 -12.11
C LEU A 319 -12.88 16.46 -11.99
N LEU A 320 -12.64 17.76 -11.84
CA LEU A 320 -11.29 18.29 -11.66
C LEU A 320 -10.65 17.75 -10.38
N ASP A 321 -11.40 17.68 -9.29
CA ASP A 321 -10.92 17.11 -8.02
C ASP A 321 -10.61 15.61 -8.16
N MET A 322 -11.50 14.87 -8.80
CA MET A 322 -11.33 13.44 -9.03
C MET A 322 -10.11 13.16 -9.92
N PHE A 323 -9.93 13.93 -10.99
CA PHE A 323 -8.76 13.84 -11.86
C PHE A 323 -7.45 14.08 -11.11
N GLN A 324 -7.41 15.14 -10.29
CA GLN A 324 -6.22 15.43 -9.48
C GLN A 324 -5.91 14.29 -8.52
N GLN A 325 -6.91 13.70 -7.87
CA GLN A 325 -6.73 12.58 -6.95
C GLN A 325 -6.23 11.32 -7.70
N GLY A 326 -6.79 11.01 -8.86
CA GLY A 326 -6.33 9.90 -9.69
C GLY A 326 -4.87 10.07 -10.16
N ILE A 327 -4.50 11.27 -10.61
CA ILE A 327 -3.11 11.58 -10.98
C ILE A 327 -2.15 11.45 -9.79
N VAL A 328 -2.55 11.90 -8.59
CA VAL A 328 -1.73 11.76 -7.38
C VAL A 328 -1.57 10.28 -7.01
N GLY A 329 -2.65 9.49 -7.05
CA GLY A 329 -2.57 8.04 -6.81
C GLY A 329 -1.64 7.34 -7.81
N CYS A 330 -1.78 7.67 -9.11
CA CYS A 330 -0.93 7.11 -10.15
C CYS A 330 0.56 7.53 -9.99
N ARG A 331 0.84 8.76 -9.53
CA ARG A 331 2.21 9.18 -9.21
C ARG A 331 2.80 8.38 -8.07
N ARG A 332 2.06 8.18 -6.98
CA ARG A 332 2.52 7.38 -5.83
C ARG A 332 2.78 5.91 -6.22
N PHE A 333 1.93 5.36 -7.08
CA PHE A 333 2.16 4.05 -7.68
C PHE A 333 3.48 4.00 -8.45
N LEU A 334 3.72 4.97 -9.33
CA LEU A 334 4.96 5.05 -10.11
C LEU A 334 6.20 5.36 -9.26
N GLU A 335 6.06 6.11 -8.18
CA GLU A 335 7.15 6.36 -7.23
C GLU A 335 7.67 5.06 -6.61
N VAL A 336 6.77 4.14 -6.25
CA VAL A 336 7.19 2.82 -5.74
C VAL A 336 7.81 1.97 -6.85
N LEU A 337 7.20 1.93 -8.04
CA LEU A 337 7.73 1.15 -9.17
C LEU A 337 9.09 1.64 -9.70
N LYS A 338 9.47 2.86 -9.39
CA LYS A 338 10.79 3.43 -9.72
C LYS A 338 11.86 3.21 -8.65
N GLU A 339 11.48 2.71 -7.49
CA GLU A 339 12.46 2.24 -6.53
C GLU A 339 13.18 1.03 -7.16
N GLU A 340 14.48 1.03 -7.08
CA GLU A 340 15.27 -0.06 -7.66
C GLU A 340 15.02 -1.36 -6.89
N PRO A 341 14.61 -2.44 -7.57
CA PRO A 341 14.49 -3.74 -6.93
C PRO A 341 15.86 -4.23 -6.45
N GLU A 342 15.87 -5.17 -5.53
CA GLU A 342 17.10 -5.86 -5.15
C GLU A 342 17.77 -6.41 -6.41
N GLY A 343 18.96 -5.89 -6.77
CA GLY A 343 19.72 -6.43 -7.89
C GLY A 343 20.08 -7.89 -7.63
N ASP A 344 19.65 -8.78 -8.51
CA ASP A 344 20.14 -10.15 -8.56
C ASP A 344 21.25 -10.24 -9.61
N ALA A 345 22.24 -11.08 -9.35
CA ALA A 345 23.29 -11.37 -10.34
C ALA A 345 22.71 -11.92 -11.67
N GLU A 346 21.48 -12.45 -11.64
CA GLU A 346 20.76 -12.91 -12.85
C GLU A 346 20.38 -11.76 -13.81
N ASP A 347 20.06 -10.57 -13.31
CA ASP A 347 19.66 -9.43 -14.17
C ASP A 347 20.86 -8.85 -14.96
N SER A 348 22.08 -9.02 -14.47
CA SER A 348 23.31 -8.61 -15.17
C SER A 348 23.80 -9.63 -16.20
N PHE A 349 23.35 -10.90 -16.12
CA PHE A 349 23.75 -11.98 -17.04
C PHE A 349 22.78 -12.21 -18.21
N SER A 350 21.62 -11.57 -18.22
CA SER A 350 20.56 -11.78 -19.23
C SER A 350 20.93 -11.28 -20.64
N THR A 351 22.11 -10.67 -20.86
CA THR A 351 22.52 -10.19 -22.20
C THR A 351 23.58 -11.01 -22.92
N LYS A 352 24.18 -12.01 -22.28
CA LYS A 352 25.09 -12.94 -23.04
C LYS A 352 25.19 -14.30 -22.32
N SER A 353 24.48 -15.26 -22.90
CA SER A 353 24.83 -16.69 -22.89
C SER A 353 25.24 -17.31 -21.56
N THR A 354 24.27 -17.90 -20.83
CA THR A 354 24.50 -19.21 -20.17
C THR A 354 23.18 -19.95 -20.01
N LYS A 355 23.08 -21.11 -20.66
CA LYS A 355 22.08 -22.14 -20.47
C LYS A 355 22.20 -22.65 -19.01
N GLY A 356 21.08 -22.67 -18.27
CA GLY A 356 20.77 -23.63 -17.25
C GLY A 356 21.75 -23.76 -16.09
N VAL A 357 21.66 -22.90 -15.08
CA VAL A 357 22.02 -23.28 -13.71
C VAL A 357 20.72 -23.70 -13.04
N GLU A 358 20.47 -24.99 -12.96
CA GLU A 358 19.33 -25.53 -12.23
C GLU A 358 19.49 -25.27 -10.71
N PRO A 359 18.39 -25.15 -9.93
CA PRO A 359 18.46 -25.00 -8.48
C PRO A 359 19.24 -26.09 -7.74
N ARG A 360 19.50 -27.24 -8.40
CA ARG A 360 20.32 -28.35 -7.88
C ARG A 360 21.82 -28.04 -7.86
N ASP A 361 22.31 -27.25 -8.79
CA ASP A 361 23.73 -26.83 -8.84
C ASP A 361 24.09 -25.88 -7.69
N LEU A 362 23.12 -25.41 -6.93
CA LEU A 362 23.27 -24.52 -5.80
C LEU A 362 23.39 -25.24 -4.45
N CYS A 363 22.91 -26.48 -4.33
CA CYS A 363 23.26 -27.36 -3.21
C CYS A 363 24.74 -27.76 -3.23
N ASP A 364 25.38 -27.76 -4.41
CA ASP A 364 26.83 -28.00 -4.58
C ASP A 364 27.69 -26.80 -4.17
N LEU A 365 27.07 -25.63 -3.84
CA LEU A 365 27.79 -24.47 -3.30
C LEU A 365 28.38 -24.72 -1.90
N CYS A 366 27.72 -25.53 -1.09
CA CYS A 366 28.23 -25.99 0.19
C CYS A 366 28.35 -27.51 0.09
N GLY A 367 29.55 -28.03 -0.24
CA GLY A 367 29.83 -29.44 -0.14
C GLY A 367 29.46 -29.98 1.25
N GLU A 368 29.48 -31.29 1.49
CA GLU A 368 29.04 -31.96 2.75
C GLU A 368 29.58 -31.35 4.06
N LYS A 369 30.53 -30.39 3.99
CA LYS A 369 31.13 -29.64 5.13
C LYS A 369 31.39 -28.16 4.83
N GLY A 370 30.66 -27.54 3.88
CA GLY A 370 30.83 -26.14 3.53
C GLY A 370 30.23 -25.18 4.56
N GLY A 371 30.38 -23.87 4.31
CA GLY A 371 29.84 -22.78 5.12
C GLY A 371 30.90 -21.90 5.79
N GLU A 372 32.12 -21.86 5.28
CA GLU A 372 33.13 -20.88 5.71
C GLU A 372 32.69 -19.47 5.28
N ILE A 373 32.70 -18.51 6.22
CA ILE A 373 32.39 -17.11 5.94
C ILE A 373 33.61 -16.24 6.22
N VAL A 374 34.01 -15.44 5.21
CA VAL A 374 35.15 -14.54 5.32
C VAL A 374 34.72 -13.11 5.02
N PHE A 375 34.95 -12.20 5.95
CA PHE A 375 34.83 -10.76 5.76
C PHE A 375 36.21 -10.19 5.46
N SER A 376 36.37 -9.47 4.33
CA SER A 376 37.63 -8.88 3.92
C SER A 376 37.45 -7.38 3.69
N GLY A 377 38.04 -6.56 4.56
CA GLY A 377 37.98 -5.10 4.49
C GLY A 377 36.58 -4.50 4.55
N VAL A 378 35.66 -5.18 5.24
CA VAL A 378 34.24 -4.81 5.22
C VAL A 378 33.97 -3.55 6.04
N ARG A 379 33.48 -2.52 5.37
CA ARG A 379 32.85 -1.35 5.99
C ARG A 379 31.38 -1.30 5.64
N PHE A 380 30.58 -0.85 6.60
CA PHE A 380 29.14 -0.73 6.35
C PHE A 380 28.54 0.49 7.03
N ARG A 381 27.66 1.15 6.26
CA ARG A 381 26.86 2.30 6.67
C ARG A 381 25.42 2.09 6.23
N TYR A 382 24.47 2.26 7.15
CA TYR A 382 23.06 2.21 6.76
C TYR A 382 22.69 3.38 5.83
N PRO A 383 21.85 3.14 4.83
CA PRO A 383 21.38 4.18 3.91
C PRO A 383 20.78 5.38 4.68
N GLY A 384 21.24 6.60 4.35
CA GLY A 384 20.79 7.83 5.00
C GLY A 384 21.47 8.19 6.31
N THR A 385 22.38 7.37 6.83
CA THR A 385 23.23 7.69 8.00
C THR A 385 24.60 8.17 7.52
N GLY A 386 25.18 9.16 8.19
CA GLY A 386 26.53 9.66 7.87
C GLY A 386 27.66 8.90 8.57
N ARG A 387 27.36 7.85 9.34
CA ARG A 387 28.32 7.16 10.23
C ARG A 387 28.46 5.70 9.85
N ASP A 388 29.71 5.22 9.82
CA ASP A 388 30.00 3.80 9.67
C ASP A 388 29.60 3.04 10.94
N VAL A 389 28.88 1.93 10.74
CA VAL A 389 28.40 1.05 11.82
C VAL A 389 29.32 -0.14 11.99
N LEU A 390 30.01 -0.56 10.91
CA LEU A 390 30.99 -1.63 10.92
C LEU A 390 32.26 -1.19 10.20
N ASP A 391 33.40 -1.60 10.75
CA ASP A 391 34.75 -1.49 10.18
C ASP A 391 35.52 -2.75 10.58
N ILE A 392 35.44 -3.79 9.74
CA ILE A 392 36.00 -5.12 9.97
C ILE A 392 37.07 -5.39 8.91
N PRO A 393 38.37 -5.20 9.25
CA PRO A 393 39.47 -5.46 8.31
C PRO A 393 39.54 -6.92 7.87
N SER A 394 39.36 -7.86 8.79
CA SER A 394 39.35 -9.29 8.52
C SER A 394 38.56 -10.03 9.61
N LEU A 395 37.73 -10.99 9.20
CA LEU A 395 37.01 -11.92 10.06
C LEU A 395 36.83 -13.23 9.30
N VAL A 396 37.22 -14.32 9.93
CA VAL A 396 37.02 -15.67 9.37
C VAL A 396 36.15 -16.47 10.35
N ILE A 397 35.06 -17.03 9.84
CA ILE A 397 34.16 -17.96 10.52
C ILE A 397 34.38 -19.33 9.87
N PRO A 398 35.13 -20.26 10.51
CA PRO A 398 35.44 -21.53 9.86
C PRO A 398 34.20 -22.40 9.66
N ALA A 399 34.22 -23.20 8.60
CA ALA A 399 33.16 -24.16 8.31
C ALA A 399 32.91 -25.11 9.49
N GLY A 400 31.64 -25.35 9.80
CA GLY A 400 31.20 -26.23 10.90
C GLY A 400 31.50 -25.71 12.31
N SER A 401 32.04 -24.50 12.46
CA SER A 401 32.31 -23.90 13.76
C SER A 401 31.07 -23.19 14.33
N VAL A 402 31.06 -23.06 15.68
CA VAL A 402 30.07 -22.24 16.39
C VAL A 402 30.76 -20.96 16.84
N CYS A 403 30.45 -19.84 16.22
CA CYS A 403 31.01 -18.53 16.49
C CYS A 403 30.00 -17.60 17.16
N ALA A 404 30.39 -16.96 18.27
CA ALA A 404 29.51 -16.04 18.98
C ALA A 404 30.00 -14.60 18.88
N PHE A 405 29.06 -13.66 18.60
CA PHE A 405 29.30 -12.22 18.64
C PHE A 405 28.71 -11.63 19.92
N VAL A 406 29.52 -10.98 20.71
CA VAL A 406 29.16 -10.35 21.98
C VAL A 406 29.61 -8.90 22.04
N GLY A 407 29.09 -8.13 22.96
CA GLY A 407 29.46 -6.71 23.16
C GLY A 407 28.26 -5.83 23.47
N PRO A 408 28.45 -4.53 23.65
CA PRO A 408 27.39 -3.59 24.02
C PRO A 408 26.30 -3.48 22.95
N SER A 409 25.12 -3.03 23.36
CA SER A 409 24.05 -2.71 22.41
C SER A 409 24.52 -1.60 21.46
N GLY A 410 24.17 -1.72 20.16
CA GLY A 410 24.66 -0.79 19.13
C GLY A 410 26.09 -1.05 18.65
N GLY A 411 26.77 -2.10 19.13
CA GLY A 411 28.13 -2.47 18.70
C GLY A 411 28.25 -3.00 17.27
N GLY A 412 27.13 -3.25 16.55
CA GLY A 412 27.13 -3.74 15.17
C GLY A 412 26.83 -5.24 15.00
N LYS A 413 26.51 -5.97 16.09
CA LYS A 413 26.27 -7.43 16.06
C LYS A 413 25.15 -7.85 15.08
N SER A 414 23.97 -7.25 15.19
CA SER A 414 22.85 -7.55 14.30
C SER A 414 23.11 -7.10 12.85
N THR A 415 24.00 -6.12 12.66
CA THR A 415 24.43 -5.68 11.34
C THR A 415 25.28 -6.75 10.65
N ILE A 416 26.18 -7.42 11.36
CA ILE A 416 26.93 -8.56 10.83
C ILE A 416 25.97 -9.66 10.37
N ALA A 417 24.97 -10.00 11.21
CA ALA A 417 23.96 -11.00 10.84
C ALA A 417 23.13 -10.61 9.62
N ALA A 418 22.87 -9.31 9.42
CA ALA A 418 22.10 -8.82 8.28
C ALA A 418 22.91 -8.76 6.97
N LEU A 419 24.24 -8.62 7.07
CA LEU A 419 25.13 -8.59 5.90
C LEU A 419 25.37 -9.99 5.31
N MET A 420 25.40 -11.05 6.13
CA MET A 420 25.64 -12.42 5.65
C MET A 420 24.62 -12.88 4.61
N PRO A 421 23.28 -12.76 4.83
CA PRO A 421 22.27 -13.13 3.81
C PRO A 421 22.04 -12.02 2.78
N ARG A 422 22.91 -11.00 2.73
CA ARG A 422 22.78 -9.83 1.86
C ARG A 422 21.41 -9.14 1.96
N PHE A 423 20.95 -8.91 3.20
CA PHE A 423 19.84 -7.97 3.42
C PHE A 423 20.29 -6.53 3.15
N TYR A 424 21.60 -6.29 3.32
CA TYR A 424 22.33 -5.09 2.90
C TYR A 424 23.63 -5.51 2.25
N ASP A 425 24.09 -4.74 1.31
CA ASP A 425 25.42 -4.90 0.71
C ASP A 425 26.44 -4.05 1.52
N PRO A 426 27.69 -4.52 1.70
CA PRO A 426 28.72 -3.73 2.34
C PRO A 426 29.01 -2.44 1.56
N THR A 427 29.39 -1.36 2.26
CA THR A 427 29.78 -0.10 1.62
C THR A 427 31.15 -0.24 0.92
N ASP A 428 32.07 -0.95 1.57
CA ASP A 428 33.41 -1.27 1.08
C ASP A 428 33.76 -2.70 1.51
N GLY A 429 34.68 -3.33 0.79
CA GLY A 429 35.13 -4.70 1.03
C GLY A 429 34.21 -5.75 0.45
N CYS A 430 34.43 -7.02 0.79
CA CYS A 430 33.61 -8.14 0.33
C CYS A 430 33.39 -9.18 1.43
N ILE A 431 32.30 -9.94 1.27
CA ILE A 431 31.96 -11.08 2.13
C ILE A 431 31.96 -12.31 1.22
N MET A 432 32.72 -13.32 1.61
CA MET A 432 32.82 -14.58 0.87
C MET A 432 32.12 -15.70 1.65
N LEU A 433 31.44 -16.59 0.93
CA LEU A 433 30.91 -17.85 1.42
C LEU A 433 31.59 -18.99 0.63
N ASP A 434 32.30 -19.86 1.31
CA ASP A 434 33.09 -20.96 0.71
C ASP A 434 34.00 -20.48 -0.44
N GLY A 435 34.71 -19.36 -0.20
CA GLY A 435 35.64 -18.75 -1.15
C GLY A 435 34.99 -18.00 -2.32
N ARG A 436 33.66 -17.92 -2.39
CA ARG A 436 32.93 -17.16 -3.42
C ARG A 436 32.39 -15.85 -2.86
N ASP A 437 32.62 -14.75 -3.57
CA ASP A 437 32.04 -13.46 -3.20
C ASP A 437 30.51 -13.53 -3.23
N THR A 438 29.86 -13.23 -2.11
CA THR A 438 28.40 -13.21 -2.00
C THR A 438 27.76 -12.22 -2.98
N ALA A 439 28.49 -11.19 -3.43
CA ALA A 439 28.00 -10.24 -4.43
C ALA A 439 27.84 -10.88 -5.82
N SER A 440 28.62 -11.93 -6.12
CA SER A 440 28.56 -12.66 -7.39
C SER A 440 27.54 -13.80 -7.43
N VAL A 441 26.94 -14.13 -6.28
CA VAL A 441 25.97 -15.23 -6.14
C VAL A 441 24.54 -14.67 -6.16
N PRO A 442 23.60 -15.32 -6.90
CA PRO A 442 22.18 -14.94 -6.81
C PRO A 442 21.67 -14.95 -5.36
N LYS A 443 20.96 -13.90 -4.96
CA LYS A 443 20.50 -13.76 -3.56
C LYS A 443 19.62 -14.93 -3.10
N ARG A 444 18.81 -15.48 -4.01
CA ARG A 444 17.99 -16.65 -3.72
C ARG A 444 18.84 -17.85 -3.33
N ALA A 445 19.95 -18.05 -4.03
CA ALA A 445 20.90 -19.11 -3.76
C ALA A 445 21.61 -18.92 -2.43
N LEU A 446 22.17 -17.75 -2.21
CA LEU A 446 22.82 -17.39 -0.96
C LEU A 446 21.87 -17.56 0.22
N ARG A 447 20.64 -17.05 0.10
CA ARG A 447 19.62 -17.15 1.17
C ARG A 447 19.11 -18.56 1.36
N SER A 448 19.18 -19.46 0.37
CA SER A 448 18.86 -20.87 0.58
C SER A 448 19.89 -21.59 1.46
N ALA A 449 21.17 -21.22 1.32
CA ALA A 449 22.26 -21.79 2.11
C ALA A 449 22.33 -21.23 3.55
N ILE A 450 21.66 -20.12 3.84
CA ILE A 450 21.69 -19.47 5.16
C ILE A 450 20.30 -19.55 5.82
N GLY A 451 20.23 -20.13 7.03
CA GLY A 451 19.03 -20.12 7.88
C GLY A 451 19.17 -19.10 9.00
N MET A 452 18.08 -18.42 9.34
CA MET A 452 18.08 -17.42 10.41
C MET A 452 16.93 -17.68 11.37
N VAL A 453 17.24 -17.69 12.67
CA VAL A 453 16.25 -17.66 13.75
C VAL A 453 16.34 -16.28 14.40
N ALA A 454 15.31 -15.46 14.18
CA ALA A 454 15.25 -14.11 14.71
C ALA A 454 14.89 -14.07 16.20
N GLN A 455 15.24 -13.00 16.88
CA GLN A 455 14.89 -12.73 18.28
C GLN A 455 13.38 -12.83 18.54
N ARG A 456 12.57 -12.26 17.65
CA ARG A 456 11.11 -12.34 17.67
C ARG A 456 10.65 -12.91 16.33
N PRO A 457 10.37 -14.22 16.26
CA PRO A 457 9.95 -14.83 15.02
C PRO A 457 8.57 -14.32 14.63
N PHE A 458 8.39 -14.08 13.34
CA PHE A 458 7.10 -13.71 12.78
C PHE A 458 6.36 -14.97 12.32
N LEU A 459 5.13 -15.16 12.81
CA LEU A 459 4.22 -16.16 12.30
C LEU A 459 3.13 -15.48 11.47
N PHE A 460 2.90 -16.03 10.27
CA PHE A 460 1.80 -15.58 9.42
C PHE A 460 0.46 -16.06 9.98
N ASP A 461 -0.57 -15.29 9.80
CA ASP A 461 -1.93 -15.71 10.12
C ASP A 461 -2.31 -16.89 9.22
N GLY A 462 -2.67 -18.01 9.84
CA GLY A 462 -2.89 -19.27 9.17
C GLY A 462 -2.64 -20.47 10.10
N THR A 463 -2.49 -21.67 9.55
CA THR A 463 -2.26 -22.88 10.31
C THR A 463 -0.78 -23.07 10.70
N ILE A 464 -0.51 -23.98 11.64
CA ILE A 464 0.86 -24.42 11.95
C ILE A 464 1.50 -25.01 10.70
N ARG A 465 0.77 -25.83 9.92
CA ARG A 465 1.21 -26.40 8.64
C ARG A 465 1.69 -25.32 7.68
N GLU A 466 0.85 -24.33 7.38
CA GLU A 466 1.19 -23.23 6.45
C GLU A 466 2.44 -22.48 6.91
N ASN A 467 2.58 -22.29 8.20
CA ASN A 467 3.75 -21.67 8.77
C ASN A 467 5.02 -22.52 8.66
N LEU A 468 4.93 -23.84 8.77
CA LEU A 468 6.08 -24.76 8.60
C LEU A 468 6.50 -24.85 7.13
N LEU A 469 5.56 -24.89 6.19
CA LEU A 469 5.81 -24.96 4.73
C LEU A 469 6.60 -23.77 4.18
N LEU A 470 6.73 -22.68 4.93
CA LEU A 470 7.67 -21.59 4.59
C LEU A 470 9.14 -22.04 4.62
N GLY A 471 9.47 -23.09 5.36
CA GLY A 471 10.81 -23.68 5.38
C GLY A 471 11.09 -24.53 4.15
N ASP A 472 10.11 -25.35 3.75
CA ASP A 472 10.14 -26.15 2.53
C ASP A 472 8.69 -26.42 2.08
N ALA A 473 8.29 -25.78 0.97
CA ALA A 473 6.93 -25.91 0.42
C ALA A 473 6.59 -27.33 -0.10
N SER A 474 7.60 -28.18 -0.31
CA SER A 474 7.45 -29.55 -0.79
C SER A 474 7.43 -30.61 0.33
N ALA A 475 7.54 -30.18 1.62
CA ALA A 475 7.60 -31.10 2.74
C ALA A 475 6.25 -31.83 2.94
N ASP A 476 6.32 -33.14 3.06
CA ASP A 476 5.20 -33.97 3.46
C ASP A 476 4.98 -33.99 4.98
N ASP A 477 3.89 -34.57 5.43
CA ASP A 477 3.53 -34.62 6.85
C ASP A 477 4.60 -35.28 7.71
N ALA A 478 5.29 -36.31 7.20
CA ALA A 478 6.35 -37.00 7.92
C ALA A 478 7.52 -36.03 8.20
N ARG A 479 7.96 -35.28 7.19
CA ARG A 479 9.02 -34.24 7.34
C ARG A 479 8.59 -33.08 8.25
N LEU A 480 7.31 -32.69 8.21
CA LEU A 480 6.78 -31.66 9.11
C LEU A 480 6.83 -32.12 10.57
N LEU A 481 6.42 -33.38 10.83
CA LEU A 481 6.46 -33.96 12.18
C LEU A 481 7.90 -34.18 12.68
N ASP A 482 8.82 -34.63 11.83
CA ASP A 482 10.25 -34.72 12.15
C ASP A 482 10.85 -33.37 12.51
N ALA A 483 10.53 -32.32 11.76
CA ALA A 483 10.98 -30.97 12.07
C ALA A 483 10.41 -30.44 13.40
N LEU A 484 9.15 -30.74 13.71
CA LEU A 484 8.54 -30.44 15.00
C LEU A 484 9.18 -31.22 16.15
N ALA A 485 9.50 -32.50 15.95
CA ALA A 485 10.24 -33.30 16.93
C ALA A 485 11.64 -32.75 17.15
N GLY A 486 12.34 -32.34 16.06
CA GLY A 486 13.62 -31.62 16.12
C GLY A 486 13.54 -30.35 16.93
N ALA A 487 12.44 -29.64 16.86
CA ALA A 487 12.19 -28.38 17.59
C ALA A 487 11.55 -28.57 18.98
N ASN A 488 11.43 -29.80 19.52
CA ASN A 488 10.74 -30.12 20.79
C ASN A 488 9.28 -29.62 20.84
N LEU A 489 8.55 -29.71 19.72
CA LEU A 489 7.18 -29.20 19.62
C LEU A 489 6.16 -30.25 19.19
N ALA A 490 6.61 -31.48 18.85
CA ALA A 490 5.73 -32.54 18.34
C ALA A 490 4.62 -32.93 19.33
N ASP A 491 4.95 -33.13 20.61
CA ASP A 491 3.98 -33.51 21.65
C ASP A 491 2.92 -32.43 21.84
N PHE A 492 3.34 -31.15 21.81
CA PHE A 492 2.42 -30.02 21.90
C PHE A 492 1.45 -30.01 20.71
N VAL A 493 1.95 -30.13 19.48
CA VAL A 493 1.10 -30.11 18.29
C VAL A 493 0.16 -31.30 18.27
N SER A 494 0.63 -32.49 18.66
CA SER A 494 -0.20 -33.70 18.77
C SER A 494 -1.28 -33.60 19.85
N SER A 495 -1.08 -32.79 20.89
CA SER A 495 -2.08 -32.54 21.94
C SER A 495 -3.19 -31.55 21.51
N LEU A 496 -3.01 -30.83 20.41
CA LEU A 496 -4.01 -29.90 19.90
C LEU A 496 -5.13 -30.63 19.16
N PRO A 497 -6.40 -30.22 19.30
CA PRO A 497 -7.54 -30.86 18.64
C PRO A 497 -7.37 -30.95 17.11
N ASP A 498 -6.85 -29.88 16.50
CA ASP A 498 -6.68 -29.78 15.05
C ASP A 498 -5.24 -30.08 14.58
N GLY A 499 -4.34 -30.47 15.50
CA GLY A 499 -2.95 -30.81 15.18
C GLY A 499 -2.25 -29.73 14.33
N LEU A 500 -1.74 -30.14 13.15
CA LEU A 500 -1.08 -29.24 12.20
C LEU A 500 -2.01 -28.15 11.63
N GLU A 501 -3.32 -28.39 11.61
CA GLU A 501 -4.31 -27.44 11.07
C GLU A 501 -4.74 -26.37 12.10
N THR A 502 -4.16 -26.41 13.30
CA THR A 502 -4.43 -25.41 14.33
C THR A 502 -4.03 -24.02 13.88
N GLN A 503 -4.97 -23.08 13.98
CA GLN A 503 -4.77 -21.66 13.63
C GLN A 503 -3.89 -20.95 14.65
N VAL A 504 -2.80 -20.33 14.21
CA VAL A 504 -1.87 -19.59 15.09
C VAL A 504 -2.34 -18.17 15.40
N GLY A 505 -3.22 -17.60 14.58
CA GLY A 505 -3.71 -16.24 14.66
C GLY A 505 -2.66 -15.19 14.27
N GLU A 506 -3.09 -13.93 14.19
CA GLU A 506 -2.22 -12.82 13.76
C GLU A 506 -0.96 -12.75 14.64
N ARG A 507 0.22 -12.84 14.02
CA ARG A 507 1.54 -12.87 14.67
C ARG A 507 1.71 -13.96 15.73
N GLY A 508 0.95 -15.04 15.65
CA GLY A 508 1.03 -16.14 16.62
C GLY A 508 0.43 -15.82 17.99
N VAL A 509 -0.53 -14.91 18.08
CA VAL A 509 -1.14 -14.45 19.35
C VAL A 509 -1.72 -15.58 20.21
N ARG A 510 -2.06 -16.72 19.59
CA ARG A 510 -2.62 -17.91 20.27
C ARG A 510 -1.57 -18.83 20.86
N LEU A 511 -0.28 -18.57 20.60
CA LEU A 511 0.84 -19.38 21.04
C LEU A 511 1.69 -18.64 22.06
N SER A 512 2.37 -19.39 22.95
CA SER A 512 3.38 -18.79 23.82
C SER A 512 4.62 -18.36 23.02
N GLY A 513 5.40 -17.42 23.56
CA GLY A 513 6.66 -16.99 22.92
C GLY A 513 7.60 -18.16 22.61
N GLY A 514 7.69 -19.14 23.51
CA GLY A 514 8.51 -20.34 23.32
C GLY A 514 7.97 -21.27 22.23
N GLN A 515 6.66 -21.34 22.07
CA GLN A 515 6.03 -22.12 20.97
C GLN A 515 6.28 -21.44 19.63
N CYS A 516 6.12 -20.11 19.54
CA CYS A 516 6.45 -19.33 18.34
C CYS A 516 7.91 -19.52 17.93
N GLN A 517 8.83 -19.47 18.90
CA GLN A 517 10.26 -19.68 18.68
C GLN A 517 10.55 -21.08 18.13
N ARG A 518 9.93 -22.13 18.70
CA ARG A 518 10.11 -23.51 18.26
C ARG A 518 9.52 -23.77 16.87
N ILE A 519 8.43 -23.11 16.49
CA ILE A 519 7.94 -23.16 15.10
C ILE A 519 8.96 -22.55 14.15
N ALA A 520 9.58 -21.41 14.51
CA ALA A 520 10.63 -20.81 13.70
C ALA A 520 11.87 -21.72 13.57
N ILE A 521 12.24 -22.42 14.64
CA ILE A 521 13.31 -23.43 14.61
C ILE A 521 12.92 -24.60 13.69
N ALA A 522 11.68 -25.11 13.76
CA ALA A 522 11.19 -26.17 12.89
C ALA A 522 11.23 -25.76 11.40
N ARG A 523 10.92 -24.49 11.05
CA ARG A 523 11.12 -23.97 9.69
C ARG A 523 12.57 -24.10 9.23
N VAL A 524 13.54 -23.82 10.10
CA VAL A 524 14.96 -23.92 9.75
C VAL A 524 15.40 -25.38 9.65
N PHE A 525 14.84 -26.32 10.44
CA PHE A 525 15.07 -27.75 10.24
C PHE A 525 14.59 -28.20 8.84
N LEU A 526 13.41 -27.77 8.40
CA LEU A 526 12.87 -28.09 7.06
C LEU A 526 13.76 -27.50 5.96
N LYS A 527 14.22 -26.27 6.11
CA LYS A 527 15.09 -25.59 5.17
C LYS A 527 16.48 -26.24 5.06
N ASN A 528 16.99 -26.82 6.13
CA ASN A 528 18.27 -27.53 6.25
C ASN A 528 19.49 -26.73 5.69
N PRO A 529 19.77 -25.52 6.16
CA PRO A 529 20.83 -24.66 5.63
C PRO A 529 22.22 -25.10 6.11
N ALA A 530 23.29 -24.75 5.32
CA ALA A 530 24.69 -24.97 5.71
C ALA A 530 25.16 -23.99 6.78
N VAL A 531 24.66 -22.77 6.75
CA VAL A 531 24.97 -21.70 7.70
C VAL A 531 23.72 -21.36 8.52
N LEU A 532 23.89 -21.27 9.84
CA LEU A 532 22.84 -20.92 10.79
C LEU A 532 23.17 -19.60 11.49
N ILE A 533 22.25 -18.66 11.49
CA ILE A 533 22.34 -17.41 12.24
C ILE A 533 21.27 -17.42 13.34
N LEU A 534 21.71 -17.29 14.59
CA LEU A 534 20.86 -17.26 15.78
C LEU A 534 20.93 -15.85 16.40
N ASP A 535 19.85 -15.06 16.27
CA ASP A 535 19.78 -13.73 16.84
C ASP A 535 18.93 -13.77 18.11
N GLU A 536 19.60 -13.76 19.29
CA GLU A 536 18.97 -13.70 20.63
C GLU A 536 17.77 -14.65 20.86
N ALA A 537 17.83 -15.87 20.35
CA ALA A 537 16.69 -16.77 20.28
C ALA A 537 16.01 -17.16 21.63
N THR A 538 16.45 -16.64 22.79
CA THR A 538 15.95 -17.05 24.12
C THR A 538 15.62 -15.91 25.09
N SER A 539 15.71 -14.65 24.67
CA SER A 539 15.70 -13.49 25.58
C SER A 539 14.39 -13.20 26.33
N ALA A 540 13.26 -13.80 25.93
CA ALA A 540 11.93 -13.50 26.48
C ALA A 540 11.13 -14.76 26.93
N LEU A 541 11.83 -15.86 27.26
CA LEU A 541 11.21 -17.15 27.57
C LEU A 541 11.27 -17.45 29.08
N ASP A 542 10.29 -18.23 29.56
CA ASP A 542 10.37 -18.86 30.87
C ASP A 542 11.45 -19.97 30.88
N THR A 543 11.89 -20.36 32.06
CA THR A 543 13.02 -21.30 32.25
C THR A 543 12.82 -22.64 31.55
N PHE A 544 11.58 -23.18 31.54
CA PHE A 544 11.28 -24.46 30.87
C PHE A 544 11.25 -24.33 29.35
N ALA A 545 10.62 -23.28 28.83
CA ALA A 545 10.62 -23.00 27.40
C ALA A 545 12.05 -22.69 26.91
N GLU A 546 12.86 -21.98 27.69
CA GLU A 546 14.26 -21.68 27.37
C GLU A 546 15.07 -22.97 27.22
N ALA A 547 14.96 -23.93 28.16
CA ALA A 547 15.69 -25.21 28.09
C ALA A 547 15.30 -25.99 26.82
N ALA A 548 13.99 -26.06 26.50
CA ALA A 548 13.51 -26.77 25.31
C ALA A 548 13.99 -26.10 24.00
N VAL A 549 14.04 -24.77 23.95
CA VAL A 549 14.55 -24.00 22.81
C VAL A 549 16.07 -24.17 22.67
N GLN A 550 16.83 -24.13 23.77
CA GLN A 550 18.28 -24.33 23.76
C GLN A 550 18.65 -25.73 23.25
N ASP A 551 17.95 -26.77 23.71
CA ASP A 551 18.17 -28.14 23.22
C ASP A 551 17.86 -28.26 21.72
N ALA A 552 16.75 -27.67 21.24
CA ALA A 552 16.40 -27.64 19.83
C ALA A 552 17.46 -26.91 18.98
N LEU A 553 17.95 -25.75 19.47
CA LEU A 553 19.03 -24.99 18.83
C LEU A 553 20.35 -25.78 18.81
N GLY A 554 20.68 -26.48 19.91
CA GLY A 554 21.84 -27.35 19.97
C GLY A 554 21.81 -28.49 18.96
N ARG A 555 20.64 -29.11 18.76
CA ARG A 555 20.45 -30.10 17.71
C ARG A 555 20.53 -29.48 16.30
N LEU A 556 19.95 -28.33 16.10
CA LEU A 556 19.97 -27.63 14.82
C LEU A 556 21.41 -27.20 14.43
N ALA A 557 22.24 -26.80 15.38
CA ALA A 557 23.62 -26.35 15.15
C ALA A 557 24.60 -27.48 14.77
N ARG A 558 24.27 -28.76 15.04
CA ARG A 558 25.19 -29.88 14.77
C ARG A 558 25.51 -30.00 13.28
N GLY A 559 26.81 -30.03 12.97
CA GLY A 559 27.30 -30.21 11.59
C GLY A 559 27.14 -28.98 10.70
N ARG A 560 26.81 -27.80 11.27
CA ARG A 560 26.61 -26.54 10.53
C ARG A 560 27.49 -25.44 11.07
N THR A 561 27.87 -24.52 10.18
CA THR A 561 28.47 -23.24 10.62
C THR A 561 27.42 -22.41 11.32
N THR A 562 27.62 -22.12 12.58
CA THR A 562 26.63 -21.42 13.40
C THR A 562 27.16 -20.10 13.91
N VAL A 563 26.44 -19.04 13.66
CA VAL A 563 26.70 -17.67 14.13
C VAL A 563 25.68 -17.30 15.18
N ILE A 564 26.12 -17.03 16.39
CA ILE A 564 25.26 -16.66 17.52
C ILE A 564 25.46 -15.17 17.84
N ILE A 565 24.40 -14.38 17.76
CA ILE A 565 24.35 -13.05 18.34
C ILE A 565 23.80 -13.16 19.74
N ALA A 566 24.66 -12.99 20.72
CA ALA A 566 24.31 -13.26 22.10
C ALA A 566 24.21 -11.99 22.94
N HIS A 567 23.13 -11.89 23.70
CA HIS A 567 22.97 -11.00 24.83
C HIS A 567 23.05 -11.76 26.19
N ARG A 568 22.86 -13.10 26.17
CA ARG A 568 23.04 -13.96 27.35
C ARG A 568 24.32 -14.78 27.22
N LEU A 569 25.14 -14.68 28.22
CA LEU A 569 26.46 -15.32 28.25
C LEU A 569 26.40 -16.85 28.47
N THR A 570 25.29 -17.36 28.94
CA THR A 570 25.06 -18.81 29.10
C THR A 570 25.07 -19.55 27.77
N SER A 571 24.56 -18.90 26.71
CA SER A 571 24.44 -19.50 25.38
C SER A 571 25.75 -19.63 24.60
N ILE A 572 26.82 -18.97 25.06
CA ILE A 572 28.10 -18.86 24.31
C ILE A 572 29.26 -19.64 24.91
N ARG A 573 29.09 -20.28 26.08
CA ARG A 573 30.18 -21.04 26.74
C ARG A 573 30.74 -22.17 25.88
N HIS A 574 29.89 -22.71 24.99
CA HIS A 574 30.26 -23.80 24.08
C HIS A 574 30.65 -23.32 22.69
N ALA A 575 30.74 -22.00 22.46
CA ALA A 575 31.20 -21.47 21.19
C ALA A 575 32.68 -21.79 20.96
N THR A 576 33.00 -22.23 19.75
CA THR A 576 34.37 -22.50 19.32
C THR A 576 35.21 -21.22 19.32
N MET A 577 34.60 -20.10 18.96
CA MET A 577 35.22 -18.79 18.89
C MET A 577 34.22 -17.70 19.32
N ILE A 578 34.68 -16.78 20.12
CA ILE A 578 33.93 -15.61 20.58
C ILE A 578 34.60 -14.36 20.06
N TYR A 579 33.82 -13.49 19.44
CA TYR A 579 34.23 -12.17 18.93
C TYR A 579 33.56 -11.08 19.77
N TYR A 580 34.37 -10.28 20.47
CA TYR A 580 33.85 -9.11 21.19
C TYR A 580 33.84 -7.89 20.29
N LEU A 581 32.64 -7.37 20.02
CA LEU A 581 32.39 -6.27 19.10
C LEU A 581 32.11 -4.98 19.89
N GLU A 582 32.87 -3.92 19.63
CA GLU A 582 32.69 -2.59 20.21
C GLU A 582 32.93 -1.53 19.15
N GLY A 583 31.96 -0.59 18.98
CA GLY A 583 32.09 0.50 18.03
C GLY A 583 32.28 0.06 16.57
N GLY A 584 31.68 -1.09 16.18
CA GLY A 584 31.78 -1.64 14.83
C GLY A 584 33.06 -2.42 14.53
N ARG A 585 33.95 -2.64 15.53
CA ARG A 585 35.22 -3.34 15.38
C ARG A 585 35.31 -4.54 16.29
N ILE A 586 36.01 -5.58 15.84
CA ILE A 586 36.35 -6.72 16.69
C ILE A 586 37.55 -6.31 17.58
N VAL A 587 37.31 -6.21 18.87
CA VAL A 587 38.32 -5.77 19.84
C VAL A 587 39.04 -6.96 20.48
N GLU A 588 38.32 -8.06 20.74
CA GLU A 588 38.85 -9.30 21.28
C GLU A 588 38.27 -10.50 20.53
N SER A 589 39.09 -11.53 20.35
CA SER A 589 38.65 -12.82 19.81
C SER A 589 39.42 -13.96 20.48
N GLY A 590 38.76 -15.09 20.67
CA GLY A 590 39.35 -16.30 21.28
C GLY A 590 38.28 -17.24 21.82
N ALA A 591 38.71 -18.38 22.37
CA ALA A 591 37.85 -19.29 23.10
C ALA A 591 37.42 -18.68 24.46
N HIS A 592 36.35 -19.22 25.06
CA HIS A 592 35.81 -18.72 26.33
C HIS A 592 36.89 -18.59 27.42
N ASP A 593 37.65 -19.67 27.66
CA ASP A 593 38.66 -19.73 28.73
C ASP A 593 39.84 -18.78 28.46
N GLU A 594 40.24 -18.63 27.19
CA GLU A 594 41.29 -17.69 26.79
C GLU A 594 40.90 -16.24 27.06
N LEU A 595 39.67 -15.87 26.68
CA LEU A 595 39.17 -14.50 26.87
C LEU A 595 38.97 -14.17 28.37
N VAL A 596 38.57 -15.15 29.17
CA VAL A 596 38.48 -15.02 30.62
C VAL A 596 39.85 -14.81 31.25
N ALA A 597 40.87 -15.56 30.78
CA ALA A 597 42.24 -15.45 31.27
C ALA A 597 42.89 -14.11 30.90
N ARG A 598 42.57 -13.53 29.71
CA ARG A 598 43.12 -12.23 29.25
C ARG A 598 42.69 -11.03 30.08
N ASN A 599 41.65 -11.16 30.95
CA ASN A 599 41.13 -10.12 31.82
C ASN A 599 40.71 -8.82 31.08
N GLY A 600 40.22 -8.96 29.86
CA GLY A 600 39.85 -7.86 28.96
C GLY A 600 38.36 -7.46 29.05
N ARG A 601 37.86 -6.89 27.97
CA ARG A 601 36.45 -6.43 27.80
C ARG A 601 35.43 -7.56 27.98
N TYR A 602 35.72 -8.75 27.45
CA TYR A 602 34.89 -9.92 27.60
C TYR A 602 34.71 -10.34 29.06
N ARG A 603 35.81 -10.38 29.85
CA ARG A 603 35.72 -10.69 31.28
C ARG A 603 34.96 -9.64 32.07
N ALA A 604 35.14 -8.37 31.72
CA ALA A 604 34.36 -7.28 32.32
C ALA A 604 32.85 -7.47 32.06
N LEU A 605 32.47 -7.85 30.84
CA LEU A 605 31.07 -8.17 30.47
C LEU A 605 30.53 -9.35 31.31
N LEU A 606 31.32 -10.43 31.48
CA LEU A 606 30.98 -11.58 32.33
C LEU A 606 30.74 -11.18 33.78
N SER A 607 31.59 -10.32 34.33
CA SER A 607 31.48 -9.88 35.72
C SER A 607 30.21 -9.04 35.97
N LEU A 608 29.78 -8.27 34.99
CA LEU A 608 28.54 -7.51 35.05
C LEU A 608 27.31 -8.42 34.98
N ALA A 609 27.34 -9.43 34.12
CA ALA A 609 26.22 -10.37 33.96
C ALA A 609 26.04 -11.33 35.17
N ASN A 610 27.10 -11.62 35.92
CA ASN A 610 27.02 -12.44 37.13
C ASN A 610 26.58 -11.64 38.39
N ARG A 611 26.44 -10.31 38.27
CA ARG A 611 25.98 -9.43 39.37
C ARG A 611 24.50 -9.05 39.28
N GLY A 612 23.83 -9.33 38.17
CA GLY A 612 22.39 -9.14 37.93
C GLY A 612 21.64 -10.47 37.86
#